data_d2ad0ea4e377f552f7db8cef9a0cb4bb
#
_entry.id   d2ad0ea4e377f552f7db8cef9a0cb4bb
#
_cell.length_a   1.000
_cell.length_b   1.000
_cell.length_c   1.000
_cell.angle_alpha   90.00
_cell.angle_beta   90.00
_cell.angle_gamma   90.00
#
_symmetry.space_group_name_H-M   'P 1'
#
loop_
_entity.id
_entity.type
_entity.pdbx_description
1 polymer ?
#
loop_
_entity_poly.entity_id
_entity_poly.type
_entity_poly.pdbx_seq_one_letter_code
_entity_poly.pdbx_strand_id
1 'polypeptide(L)'
;MSEAANTDRGERVLRAVLPVAVLALGVLVWHLVVKLNDLPPYILPGPGLVFMTLVDDWPLLFGSLLATLETTLEGFALAVIGGVVLAVLFNQSRLLEHSLYPYAVILQVTPVVAIAPLLLIYLPQQAAVLACAWIVAFFPVLANTTLGLNSVDHNLADLFRLYGASRRQVLWELKIPAALPSMLAGIKIAGGLSLIGAVVAEIAAGSAGAGSGLAYRIAESGYRLNIPRMFAALLLLSVAGVVIFALLSLFANLLLRRWHESAVVREV
;
A
#
# COMPACT_ATOMS: atom_id res chain seq x y z
N MET A 1 6.27 25.33 34.32
CA MET A 1 6.65 23.99 33.83
C MET A 1 5.56 22.92 33.98
N SER A 2 4.62 23.00 34.92
CA SER A 2 3.56 21.99 35.11
C SER A 2 2.36 22.16 34.12
N GLU A 3 2.02 23.36 33.69
CA GLU A 3 0.91 23.60 32.76
C GLU A 3 1.21 23.16 31.32
N ALA A 4 2.41 23.36 30.82
CA ALA A 4 2.85 22.93 29.51
C ALA A 4 2.85 21.39 29.35
N ALA A 5 3.22 20.66 30.42
CA ALA A 5 3.20 19.19 30.42
C ALA A 5 1.77 18.62 30.47
N ASN A 6 0.81 19.37 31.00
CA ASN A 6 -0.58 18.93 31.10
C ASN A 6 -1.35 19.19 29.78
N THR A 7 -1.05 20.27 29.07
CA THR A 7 -1.57 20.57 27.72
C THR A 7 -1.08 19.53 26.70
N ASP A 8 0.19 19.16 26.72
CA ASP A 8 0.76 18.15 25.80
C ASP A 8 0.16 16.75 26.03
N ARG A 9 -0.13 16.40 27.26
CA ARG A 9 -0.81 15.14 27.61
C ARG A 9 -2.27 15.11 27.13
N GLY A 10 -2.98 16.25 27.27
CA GLY A 10 -4.35 16.41 26.77
C GLY A 10 -4.43 16.29 25.25
N GLU A 11 -3.54 16.92 24.52
CA GLU A 11 -3.48 16.85 23.07
C GLU A 11 -3.13 15.44 22.56
N ARG A 12 -2.23 14.74 23.20
CA ARG A 12 -1.89 13.34 22.85
C ARG A 12 -3.08 12.39 23.04
N VAL A 13 -3.81 12.56 24.16
CA VAL A 13 -5.02 11.79 24.43
C VAL A 13 -6.11 12.13 23.38
N LEU A 14 -6.30 13.40 23.07
CA LEU A 14 -7.26 13.84 22.08
C LEU A 14 -6.95 13.28 20.69
N ARG A 15 -5.69 13.31 20.26
CA ARG A 15 -5.22 12.75 18.98
C ARG A 15 -5.44 11.23 18.87
N ALA A 16 -5.41 10.50 19.99
CA ALA A 16 -5.68 9.06 20.00
C ALA A 16 -7.18 8.74 20.11
N VAL A 17 -7.93 9.51 20.90
CA VAL A 17 -9.35 9.25 21.21
C VAL A 17 -10.26 9.70 20.05
N LEU A 18 -9.97 10.83 19.40
CA LEU A 18 -10.81 11.37 18.35
C LEU A 18 -11.05 10.39 17.17
N PRO A 19 -10.04 9.74 16.60
CA PRO A 19 -10.24 8.79 15.51
C PRO A 19 -11.12 7.60 15.93
N VAL A 20 -10.92 7.10 17.16
CA VAL A 20 -11.71 5.99 17.71
C VAL A 20 -13.16 6.41 17.95
N ALA A 21 -13.36 7.61 18.48
CA ALA A 21 -14.71 8.17 18.70
C ALA A 21 -15.46 8.37 17.38
N VAL A 22 -14.79 8.88 16.34
CA VAL A 22 -15.37 9.04 15.00
C VAL A 22 -15.73 7.68 14.39
N LEU A 23 -14.86 6.67 14.51
CA LEU A 23 -15.13 5.32 14.05
C LEU A 23 -16.34 4.72 14.79
N ALA A 24 -16.38 4.83 16.12
CA ALA A 24 -17.48 4.34 16.95
C ALA A 24 -18.81 5.04 16.59
N LEU A 25 -18.76 6.35 16.37
CA LEU A 25 -19.93 7.11 15.91
C LEU A 25 -20.40 6.63 14.53
N GLY A 26 -19.48 6.38 13.60
CA GLY A 26 -19.80 5.83 12.27
C GLY A 26 -20.50 4.47 12.36
N VAL A 27 -19.98 3.56 13.19
CA VAL A 27 -20.61 2.24 13.44
C VAL A 27 -21.96 2.37 14.11
N LEU A 28 -22.12 3.31 15.06
CA LEU A 28 -23.40 3.61 15.70
C LEU A 28 -24.44 4.14 14.70
N VAL A 29 -24.04 5.11 13.87
CA VAL A 29 -24.92 5.65 12.82
C VAL A 29 -25.33 4.54 11.85
N TRP A 30 -24.40 3.71 11.40
CA TRP A 30 -24.70 2.55 10.56
C TRP A 30 -25.72 1.61 11.24
N HIS A 31 -25.51 1.26 12.51
CA HIS A 31 -26.43 0.42 13.27
C HIS A 31 -27.83 1.03 13.35
N LEU A 32 -27.91 2.34 13.66
CA LEU A 32 -29.18 3.07 13.76
C LEU A 32 -29.91 3.15 12.42
N VAL A 33 -29.19 3.42 11.32
CA VAL A 33 -29.78 3.44 9.97
C VAL A 33 -30.43 2.12 9.64
N VAL A 34 -29.74 0.99 9.88
CA VAL A 34 -30.29 -0.34 9.62
C VAL A 34 -31.50 -0.61 10.48
N LYS A 35 -31.43 -0.30 11.79
CA LYS A 35 -32.49 -0.62 12.76
C LYS A 35 -33.74 0.26 12.62
N LEU A 36 -33.58 1.58 12.39
CA LEU A 36 -34.68 2.51 12.29
C LEU A 36 -35.49 2.40 10.98
N ASN A 37 -34.83 1.91 9.92
CA ASN A 37 -35.46 1.73 8.60
C ASN A 37 -35.81 0.27 8.31
N ASP A 38 -35.68 -0.63 9.29
CA ASP A 38 -35.90 -2.07 9.14
C ASP A 38 -35.32 -2.68 7.88
N LEU A 39 -34.05 -2.28 7.56
CA LEU A 39 -33.39 -2.68 6.33
C LEU A 39 -33.08 -4.18 6.34
N PRO A 40 -33.50 -4.92 5.30
CA PRO A 40 -33.18 -6.34 5.22
C PRO A 40 -31.69 -6.56 4.97
N PRO A 41 -31.12 -7.69 5.50
CA PRO A 41 -29.69 -7.97 5.45
C PRO A 41 -29.08 -8.04 4.03
N TYR A 42 -29.88 -8.32 3.02
CA TYR A 42 -29.45 -8.35 1.63
C TYR A 42 -29.36 -6.95 0.98
N ILE A 43 -29.85 -5.90 1.65
CA ILE A 43 -29.66 -4.49 1.23
C ILE A 43 -28.51 -3.89 2.03
N LEU A 44 -28.62 -3.89 3.37
CA LEU A 44 -27.56 -3.40 4.25
C LEU A 44 -27.55 -4.22 5.56
N PRO A 45 -26.58 -5.10 5.76
CA PRO A 45 -26.47 -5.85 7.01
C PRO A 45 -26.07 -4.94 8.17
N GLY A 46 -26.60 -5.20 9.35
CA GLY A 46 -26.16 -4.52 10.57
C GLY A 46 -24.74 -4.94 10.97
N PRO A 47 -24.00 -4.07 11.69
CA PRO A 47 -22.60 -4.35 12.06
C PRO A 47 -22.45 -5.61 12.90
N GLY A 48 -23.42 -5.94 13.77
CA GLY A 48 -23.41 -7.18 14.54
C GLY A 48 -23.52 -8.44 13.67
N LEU A 49 -24.36 -8.42 12.63
CA LEU A 49 -24.49 -9.54 11.69
C LEU A 49 -23.21 -9.72 10.85
N VAL A 50 -22.59 -8.62 10.42
CA VAL A 50 -21.30 -8.67 9.71
C VAL A 50 -20.22 -9.31 10.58
N PHE A 51 -20.16 -8.95 11.86
CA PHE A 51 -19.20 -9.55 12.80
C PHE A 51 -19.48 -11.05 13.05
N MET A 52 -20.75 -11.44 13.24
CA MET A 52 -21.11 -12.86 13.35
C MET A 52 -20.70 -13.64 12.10
N THR A 53 -21.03 -13.12 10.92
CA THR A 53 -20.64 -13.76 9.64
C THR A 53 -19.13 -13.86 9.49
N LEU A 54 -18.39 -12.87 9.97
CA LEU A 54 -16.92 -12.91 9.98
C LEU A 54 -16.39 -14.08 10.82
N VAL A 55 -17.01 -14.35 11.97
CA VAL A 55 -16.63 -15.47 12.86
C VAL A 55 -17.04 -16.80 12.26
N ASP A 56 -18.28 -16.90 11.77
CA ASP A 56 -18.81 -18.16 11.23
C ASP A 56 -18.08 -18.60 9.96
N ASP A 57 -17.74 -17.65 9.09
CA ASP A 57 -17.03 -17.89 7.83
C ASP A 57 -15.50 -17.75 7.95
N TRP A 58 -14.98 -17.64 9.19
CA TRP A 58 -13.55 -17.37 9.43
C TRP A 58 -12.59 -18.30 8.67
N PRO A 59 -12.76 -19.66 8.66
CA PRO A 59 -11.83 -20.53 7.95
C PRO A 59 -11.74 -20.22 6.45
N LEU A 60 -12.88 -19.89 5.82
CA LEU A 60 -12.96 -19.54 4.41
C LEU A 60 -12.32 -18.17 4.13
N LEU A 61 -12.69 -17.17 4.94
CA LEU A 61 -12.24 -15.78 4.75
C LEU A 61 -10.75 -15.63 5.08
N PHE A 62 -10.26 -16.33 6.11
CA PHE A 62 -8.84 -16.30 6.47
C PHE A 62 -7.98 -16.98 5.40
N GLY A 63 -8.39 -18.10 4.84
CA GLY A 63 -7.69 -18.73 3.71
C GLY A 63 -7.61 -17.79 2.49
N SER A 64 -8.71 -17.10 2.20
CA SER A 64 -8.75 -16.11 1.12
C SER A 64 -7.92 -14.86 1.42
N LEU A 65 -7.86 -14.43 2.68
CA LEU A 65 -6.97 -13.34 3.12
C LEU A 65 -5.51 -13.69 2.87
N LEU A 66 -5.08 -14.91 3.24
CA LEU A 66 -3.71 -15.34 3.02
C LEU A 66 -3.35 -15.35 1.53
N ALA A 67 -4.24 -15.83 0.66
CA ALA A 67 -4.02 -15.82 -0.80
C ALA A 67 -3.84 -14.40 -1.35
N THR A 68 -4.70 -13.45 -0.95
CA THR A 68 -4.55 -12.04 -1.34
C THR A 68 -3.26 -11.43 -0.79
N LEU A 69 -2.90 -11.71 0.47
CA LEU A 69 -1.68 -11.19 1.08
C LEU A 69 -0.42 -11.74 0.41
N GLU A 70 -0.37 -13.04 0.09
CA GLU A 70 0.73 -13.68 -0.62
C GLU A 70 1.01 -12.95 -1.94
N THR A 71 0.01 -12.84 -2.80
CA THR A 71 0.15 -12.16 -4.10
C THR A 71 0.49 -10.67 -3.96
N THR A 72 -0.12 -10.00 -2.97
CA THR A 72 0.18 -8.59 -2.67
C THR A 72 1.64 -8.41 -2.26
N LEU A 73 2.15 -9.23 -1.36
CA LEU A 73 3.52 -9.12 -0.86
C LEU A 73 4.55 -9.50 -1.92
N GLU A 74 4.27 -10.51 -2.73
CA GLU A 74 5.13 -10.88 -3.87
C GLU A 74 5.20 -9.74 -4.90
N GLY A 75 4.04 -9.19 -5.31
CA GLY A 75 3.97 -8.06 -6.24
C GLY A 75 4.66 -6.81 -5.69
N PHE A 76 4.47 -6.53 -4.41
CA PHE A 76 5.14 -5.45 -3.71
C PHE A 76 6.65 -5.64 -3.67
N ALA A 77 7.15 -6.82 -3.32
CA ALA A 77 8.58 -7.11 -3.27
C ALA A 77 9.24 -6.94 -4.66
N LEU A 78 8.60 -7.46 -5.70
CA LEU A 78 9.06 -7.28 -7.08
C LEU A 78 9.06 -5.81 -7.50
N ALA A 79 8.04 -5.04 -7.10
CA ALA A 79 7.95 -3.61 -7.37
C ALA A 79 9.05 -2.82 -6.66
N VAL A 80 9.34 -3.14 -5.40
CA VAL A 80 10.43 -2.49 -4.65
C VAL A 80 11.78 -2.80 -5.27
N ILE A 81 12.08 -4.08 -5.51
CA ILE A 81 13.35 -4.48 -6.10
C ILE A 81 13.52 -3.87 -7.49
N GLY A 82 12.55 -4.06 -8.37
CA GLY A 82 12.59 -3.56 -9.75
C GLY A 82 12.65 -2.03 -9.82
N GLY A 83 11.83 -1.34 -9.03
CA GLY A 83 11.77 0.12 -8.99
C GLY A 83 13.07 0.75 -8.48
N VAL A 84 13.63 0.22 -7.39
CA VAL A 84 14.92 0.70 -6.85
C VAL A 84 16.07 0.43 -7.82
N VAL A 85 16.17 -0.79 -8.36
CA VAL A 85 17.22 -1.15 -9.32
C VAL A 85 17.14 -0.26 -10.55
N LEU A 86 15.95 -0.07 -11.12
CA LEU A 86 15.79 0.76 -12.31
C LEU A 86 16.08 2.24 -12.01
N ALA A 87 15.70 2.77 -10.85
CA ALA A 87 16.03 4.13 -10.43
C ALA A 87 17.55 4.34 -10.30
N VAL A 88 18.27 3.35 -9.74
CA VAL A 88 19.72 3.39 -9.66
C VAL A 88 20.35 3.37 -11.06
N LEU A 89 19.85 2.54 -11.98
CA LEU A 89 20.31 2.49 -13.36
C LEU A 89 20.06 3.84 -14.09
N PHE A 90 18.92 4.47 -13.89
CA PHE A 90 18.62 5.81 -14.42
C PHE A 90 19.60 6.86 -13.90
N ASN A 91 19.90 6.83 -12.61
CA ASN A 91 20.87 7.75 -12.02
C ASN A 91 22.30 7.55 -12.56
N GLN A 92 22.66 6.36 -13.03
CA GLN A 92 23.98 6.06 -13.63
C GLN A 92 24.05 6.38 -15.13
N SER A 93 22.90 6.35 -15.84
CA SER A 93 22.86 6.51 -17.30
C SER A 93 21.64 7.34 -17.74
N ARG A 94 21.91 8.58 -18.17
CA ARG A 94 20.86 9.45 -18.76
C ARG A 94 20.22 8.83 -20.01
N LEU A 95 20.98 8.01 -20.76
CA LEU A 95 20.44 7.31 -21.92
C LEU A 95 19.35 6.35 -21.52
N LEU A 96 19.58 5.54 -20.47
CA LEU A 96 18.57 4.62 -19.93
C LEU A 96 17.37 5.35 -19.39
N GLU A 97 17.60 6.44 -18.65
CA GLU A 97 16.50 7.27 -18.12
C GLU A 97 15.62 7.81 -19.25
N HIS A 98 16.19 8.50 -20.23
CA HIS A 98 15.43 9.08 -21.35
C HIS A 98 14.75 8.02 -22.22
N SER A 99 15.34 6.82 -22.32
CA SER A 99 14.78 5.74 -23.13
C SER A 99 13.65 4.99 -22.44
N LEU A 100 13.74 4.70 -21.12
CA LEU A 100 12.83 3.81 -20.42
C LEU A 100 11.80 4.53 -19.54
N TYR A 101 12.10 5.74 -19.07
CA TYR A 101 11.18 6.50 -18.22
C TYR A 101 9.82 6.75 -18.87
N PRO A 102 9.71 7.10 -20.18
CA PRO A 102 8.41 7.25 -20.83
C PRO A 102 7.54 5.99 -20.78
N TYR A 103 8.14 4.81 -20.89
CA TYR A 103 7.42 3.54 -20.80
C TYR A 103 6.92 3.26 -19.38
N ALA A 104 7.71 3.62 -18.37
CA ALA A 104 7.28 3.53 -16.98
C ALA A 104 6.07 4.44 -16.71
N VAL A 105 6.05 5.66 -17.29
CA VAL A 105 4.91 6.58 -17.23
C VAL A 105 3.69 5.98 -17.94
N ILE A 106 3.85 5.39 -19.12
CA ILE A 106 2.75 4.71 -19.84
C ILE A 106 2.15 3.61 -18.97
N LEU A 107 2.98 2.78 -18.34
CA LEU A 107 2.52 1.73 -17.42
C LEU A 107 1.68 2.29 -16.26
N GLN A 108 2.11 3.41 -15.67
CA GLN A 108 1.40 4.05 -14.56
C GLN A 108 0.02 4.57 -14.93
N VAL A 109 -0.09 5.24 -16.12
CA VAL A 109 -1.35 5.86 -16.53
C VAL A 109 -2.33 4.87 -17.15
N THR A 110 -1.86 3.66 -17.50
CA THR A 110 -2.73 2.63 -18.07
C THR A 110 -3.60 2.02 -16.96
N PRO A 111 -4.94 2.06 -17.10
CA PRO A 111 -5.83 1.54 -16.07
C PRO A 111 -5.65 0.04 -15.88
N VAL A 112 -5.24 -0.38 -14.68
CA VAL A 112 -5.03 -1.81 -14.37
C VAL A 112 -6.30 -2.65 -14.59
N VAL A 113 -7.48 -2.06 -14.34
CA VAL A 113 -8.77 -2.71 -14.59
C VAL A 113 -8.94 -3.14 -16.06
N ALA A 114 -8.39 -2.35 -16.99
CA ALA A 114 -8.44 -2.68 -18.42
C ALA A 114 -7.37 -3.70 -18.82
N ILE A 115 -6.21 -3.70 -18.13
CA ILE A 115 -5.12 -4.64 -18.43
C ILE A 115 -5.38 -6.03 -17.83
N ALA A 116 -6.01 -6.11 -16.65
CA ALA A 116 -6.21 -7.37 -15.93
C ALA A 116 -6.86 -8.48 -16.79
N PRO A 117 -7.97 -8.23 -17.53
CA PRO A 117 -8.55 -9.25 -18.42
C PRO A 117 -7.61 -9.69 -19.55
N LEU A 118 -6.80 -8.77 -20.10
CA LEU A 118 -5.82 -9.11 -21.14
C LEU A 118 -4.72 -10.01 -20.59
N LEU A 119 -4.21 -9.72 -19.39
CA LEU A 119 -3.19 -10.56 -18.76
C LEU A 119 -3.73 -11.96 -18.45
N LEU A 120 -4.99 -12.08 -18.06
CA LEU A 120 -5.65 -13.36 -17.78
C LEU A 120 -5.84 -14.24 -19.05
N ILE A 121 -5.83 -13.64 -20.24
CA ILE A 121 -5.88 -14.41 -21.51
C ILE A 121 -4.51 -15.05 -21.81
N TYR A 122 -3.41 -14.35 -21.49
CA TYR A 122 -2.06 -14.76 -21.90
C TYR A 122 -1.25 -15.42 -20.79
N LEU A 123 -1.60 -15.19 -19.51
CA LEU A 123 -0.86 -15.68 -18.35
C LEU A 123 -1.73 -16.58 -17.46
N PRO A 124 -1.12 -17.53 -16.77
CA PRO A 124 -1.81 -18.22 -15.68
C PRO A 124 -2.36 -17.21 -14.66
N GLN A 125 -3.52 -17.49 -14.08
CA GLN A 125 -4.22 -16.56 -13.18
C GLN A 125 -3.32 -15.96 -12.10
N GLN A 126 -2.55 -16.78 -11.38
CA GLN A 126 -1.66 -16.29 -10.33
C GLN A 126 -0.62 -15.29 -10.87
N ALA A 127 -0.04 -15.57 -12.03
CA ALA A 127 0.91 -14.67 -12.68
C ALA A 127 0.25 -13.36 -13.16
N ALA A 128 -0.99 -13.41 -13.63
CA ALA A 128 -1.73 -12.22 -14.04
C ALA A 128 -2.06 -11.31 -12.84
N VAL A 129 -2.51 -11.90 -11.71
CA VAL A 129 -2.78 -11.16 -10.47
C VAL A 129 -1.50 -10.55 -9.92
N LEU A 130 -0.41 -11.32 -9.88
CA LEU A 130 0.91 -10.85 -9.49
C LEU A 130 1.41 -9.69 -10.36
N ALA A 131 1.25 -9.80 -11.69
CA ALA A 131 1.65 -8.74 -12.62
C ALA A 131 0.85 -7.44 -12.37
N CYS A 132 -0.47 -7.53 -12.12
CA CYS A 132 -1.27 -6.36 -11.79
C CYS A 132 -0.84 -5.70 -10.48
N ALA A 133 -0.58 -6.48 -9.43
CA ALA A 133 -0.07 -6.00 -8.15
C ALA A 133 1.28 -5.29 -8.33
N TRP A 134 2.19 -5.89 -9.11
CA TRP A 134 3.49 -5.32 -9.45
C TRP A 134 3.39 -4.03 -10.26
N ILE A 135 2.60 -4.00 -11.35
CA ILE A 135 2.47 -2.82 -12.24
C ILE A 135 2.07 -1.58 -11.46
N VAL A 136 1.05 -1.70 -10.60
CA VAL A 136 0.50 -0.54 -9.85
C VAL A 136 1.48 -0.05 -8.79
N ALA A 137 2.22 -0.96 -8.15
CA ALA A 137 3.18 -0.63 -7.10
C ALA A 137 4.54 -0.14 -7.61
N PHE A 138 4.93 -0.51 -8.83
CA PHE A 138 6.26 -0.28 -9.38
C PHE A 138 6.61 1.19 -9.56
N PHE A 139 5.72 1.98 -10.18
CA PHE A 139 6.04 3.36 -10.53
C PHE A 139 6.27 4.28 -9.32
N PRO A 140 5.48 4.24 -8.24
CA PRO A 140 5.75 5.03 -7.05
C PRO A 140 7.14 4.78 -6.44
N VAL A 141 7.60 3.52 -6.45
CA VAL A 141 8.96 3.19 -5.99
C VAL A 141 9.99 3.80 -6.93
N LEU A 142 9.84 3.57 -8.24
CA LEU A 142 10.75 4.11 -9.26
C LEU A 142 10.83 5.63 -9.17
N ALA A 143 9.70 6.33 -9.21
CA ALA A 143 9.65 7.78 -9.26
C ALA A 143 10.22 8.43 -7.99
N ASN A 144 9.81 7.96 -6.80
CA ASN A 144 10.30 8.52 -5.54
C ASN A 144 11.77 8.19 -5.29
N THR A 145 12.24 7.01 -5.70
CA THR A 145 13.66 6.67 -5.61
C THR A 145 14.49 7.53 -6.56
N THR A 146 14.05 7.72 -7.80
CA THR A 146 14.73 8.58 -8.78
C THR A 146 14.78 10.03 -8.29
N LEU A 147 13.66 10.54 -7.75
CA LEU A 147 13.60 11.87 -7.15
C LEU A 147 14.61 12.00 -6.00
N GLY A 148 14.64 11.03 -5.09
CA GLY A 148 15.56 11.02 -3.96
C GLY A 148 17.02 10.97 -4.38
N LEU A 149 17.39 10.13 -5.37
CA LEU A 149 18.77 10.05 -5.88
C LEU A 149 19.23 11.34 -6.59
N ASN A 150 18.29 12.15 -7.07
CA ASN A 150 18.58 13.42 -7.75
C ASN A 150 18.43 14.64 -6.80
N SER A 151 18.01 14.47 -5.55
CA SER A 151 17.79 15.56 -4.57
C SER A 151 19.02 15.89 -3.72
N VAL A 152 20.18 15.34 -4.05
CA VAL A 152 21.43 15.57 -3.32
C VAL A 152 21.88 17.02 -3.48
N ASP A 153 22.34 17.62 -2.37
CA ASP A 153 22.92 18.95 -2.35
C ASP A 153 24.12 19.04 -3.31
N HIS A 154 24.10 20.03 -4.21
CA HIS A 154 25.14 20.24 -5.19
C HIS A 154 26.51 20.48 -4.55
N ASN A 155 26.56 21.21 -3.43
CA ASN A 155 27.79 21.49 -2.71
C ASN A 155 28.45 20.20 -2.19
N LEU A 156 27.64 19.27 -1.67
CA LEU A 156 28.13 17.96 -1.22
C LEU A 156 28.61 17.12 -2.40
N ALA A 157 27.89 17.14 -3.52
CA ALA A 157 28.31 16.42 -4.72
C ALA A 157 29.63 16.97 -5.29
N ASP A 158 29.82 18.29 -5.27
CA ASP A 158 31.06 18.94 -5.71
C ASP A 158 32.20 18.67 -4.74
N LEU A 159 31.96 18.60 -3.44
CA LEU A 159 32.94 18.19 -2.44
C LEU A 159 33.48 16.78 -2.76
N PHE A 160 32.58 15.81 -3.00
CA PHE A 160 33.01 14.44 -3.37
C PHE A 160 33.84 14.43 -4.66
N ARG A 161 33.50 15.28 -5.63
CA ARG A 161 34.30 15.43 -6.88
C ARG A 161 35.68 16.02 -6.61
N LEU A 162 35.79 17.05 -5.76
CA LEU A 162 37.07 17.65 -5.39
C LEU A 162 38.02 16.66 -4.71
N TYR A 163 37.46 15.75 -3.89
CA TYR A 163 38.23 14.66 -3.26
C TYR A 163 38.47 13.46 -4.18
N GLY A 164 38.09 13.52 -5.45
CA GLY A 164 38.34 12.47 -6.43
C GLY A 164 37.51 11.20 -6.23
N ALA A 165 36.35 11.31 -5.54
CA ALA A 165 35.48 10.16 -5.30
C ALA A 165 34.98 9.53 -6.60
N SER A 166 35.02 8.21 -6.68
CA SER A 166 34.49 7.45 -7.80
C SER A 166 32.96 7.53 -7.87
N ARG A 167 32.37 7.29 -9.05
CA ARG A 167 30.90 7.26 -9.22
C ARG A 167 30.20 6.29 -8.24
N ARG A 168 30.85 5.16 -7.93
CA ARG A 168 30.32 4.19 -6.97
C ARG A 168 30.31 4.74 -5.54
N GLN A 169 31.37 5.42 -5.11
CA GLN A 169 31.42 6.08 -3.80
C GLN A 169 30.35 7.15 -3.68
N VAL A 170 30.22 8.02 -4.67
CA VAL A 170 29.14 9.05 -4.70
C VAL A 170 27.76 8.40 -4.61
N LEU A 171 27.55 7.27 -5.28
CA LEU A 171 26.24 6.57 -5.21
C LEU A 171 25.98 6.01 -3.81
N TRP A 172 26.90 5.22 -3.25
CA TRP A 172 26.67 4.48 -2.01
C TRP A 172 26.83 5.32 -0.75
N GLU A 173 27.74 6.28 -0.75
CA GLU A 173 28.07 7.07 0.44
C GLU A 173 27.32 8.40 0.51
N LEU A 174 26.80 8.91 -0.63
CA LEU A 174 26.09 10.18 -0.68
C LEU A 174 24.65 10.03 -1.18
N LYS A 175 24.44 9.51 -2.40
CA LYS A 175 23.12 9.56 -3.06
C LYS A 175 22.11 8.60 -2.44
N ILE A 176 22.48 7.35 -2.17
CA ILE A 176 21.56 6.37 -1.57
C ILE A 176 21.14 6.79 -0.15
N PRO A 177 22.06 7.18 0.75
CA PRO A 177 21.64 7.72 2.06
C PRO A 177 20.74 8.95 1.96
N ALA A 178 21.04 9.90 1.09
CA ALA A 178 20.21 11.08 0.87
C ALA A 178 18.82 10.75 0.28
N ALA A 179 18.72 9.70 -0.53
CA ALA A 179 17.49 9.26 -1.16
C ALA A 179 16.55 8.47 -0.22
N LEU A 180 17.04 7.96 0.92
CA LEU A 180 16.28 7.10 1.82
C LEU A 180 14.89 7.63 2.20
N PRO A 181 14.70 8.91 2.57
CA PRO A 181 13.38 9.41 2.94
C PRO A 181 12.36 9.33 1.80
N SER A 182 12.78 9.78 0.60
CA SER A 182 11.92 9.76 -0.60
C SER A 182 11.65 8.32 -1.06
N MET A 183 12.67 7.46 -1.04
CA MET A 183 12.54 6.04 -1.38
C MET A 183 11.55 5.34 -0.45
N LEU A 184 11.65 5.55 0.87
CA LEU A 184 10.72 4.97 1.85
C LEU A 184 9.31 5.52 1.71
N ALA A 185 9.15 6.79 1.31
CA ALA A 185 7.83 7.34 0.98
C ALA A 185 7.22 6.61 -0.23
N GLY A 186 7.98 6.39 -1.29
CA GLY A 186 7.55 5.58 -2.44
C GLY A 186 7.18 4.15 -2.08
N ILE A 187 7.98 3.49 -1.24
CA ILE A 187 7.73 2.12 -0.74
C ILE A 187 6.42 2.06 0.06
N LYS A 188 6.15 3.04 0.93
CA LYS A 188 4.88 3.08 1.69
C LYS A 188 3.67 3.21 0.77
N ILE A 189 3.75 4.06 -0.25
CA ILE A 189 2.68 4.22 -1.23
C ILE A 189 2.48 2.90 -2.01
N ALA A 190 3.56 2.28 -2.45
CA ALA A 190 3.55 1.05 -3.22
C ALA A 190 2.90 -0.12 -2.48
N GLY A 191 3.04 -0.21 -1.15
CA GLY A 191 2.41 -1.27 -0.36
C GLY A 191 0.88 -1.27 -0.44
N GLY A 192 0.26 -0.10 -0.33
CA GLY A 192 -1.20 0.03 -0.51
C GLY A 192 -1.64 -0.20 -1.95
N LEU A 193 -0.87 0.31 -2.90
CA LEU A 193 -1.17 0.16 -4.33
C LEU A 193 -1.02 -1.29 -4.82
N SER A 194 -0.08 -2.07 -4.29
CA SER A 194 0.04 -3.49 -4.60
C SER A 194 -1.21 -4.27 -4.19
N LEU A 195 -1.75 -3.98 -3.00
CA LEU A 195 -3.02 -4.56 -2.54
C LEU A 195 -4.17 -4.20 -3.51
N ILE A 196 -4.26 -2.94 -3.93
CA ILE A 196 -5.29 -2.51 -4.90
C ILE A 196 -5.14 -3.26 -6.23
N GLY A 197 -3.92 -3.39 -6.74
CA GLY A 197 -3.63 -4.13 -7.97
C GLY A 197 -4.04 -5.60 -7.90
N ALA A 198 -3.72 -6.27 -6.79
CA ALA A 198 -4.12 -7.66 -6.51
C ALA A 198 -5.65 -7.79 -6.48
N VAL A 199 -6.34 -6.92 -5.72
CA VAL A 199 -7.80 -6.90 -5.59
C VAL A 199 -8.50 -6.75 -6.94
N VAL A 200 -8.06 -5.80 -7.77
CA VAL A 200 -8.65 -5.57 -9.10
C VAL A 200 -8.50 -6.81 -9.98
N ALA A 201 -7.32 -7.42 -9.98
CA ALA A 201 -7.07 -8.60 -10.80
C ALA A 201 -7.81 -9.86 -10.27
N GLU A 202 -7.95 -10.03 -8.96
CA GLU A 202 -8.74 -11.13 -8.36
C GLU A 202 -10.22 -11.04 -8.76
N ILE A 203 -10.80 -9.83 -8.77
CA ILE A 203 -12.19 -9.61 -9.24
C ILE A 203 -12.31 -9.97 -10.72
N ALA A 204 -11.35 -9.55 -11.55
CA ALA A 204 -11.35 -9.82 -12.98
C ALA A 204 -11.16 -11.32 -13.28
N ALA A 205 -10.34 -12.00 -12.46
CA ALA A 205 -10.04 -13.42 -12.62
C ALA A 205 -11.24 -14.34 -12.37
N GLY A 206 -12.15 -13.97 -11.47
CA GLY A 206 -13.47 -14.61 -11.31
C GLY A 206 -13.47 -16.11 -10.99
N SER A 207 -12.36 -16.70 -10.55
CA SER A 207 -12.26 -18.16 -10.38
C SER A 207 -12.52 -18.63 -8.96
N ALA A 208 -13.41 -19.60 -8.82
CA ALA A 208 -13.64 -20.34 -7.59
C ALA A 208 -12.65 -21.50 -7.48
N GLY A 209 -11.85 -21.53 -6.40
CA GLY A 209 -10.94 -22.64 -6.13
C GLY A 209 -10.20 -22.48 -4.80
N ALA A 210 -9.45 -23.48 -4.40
CA ALA A 210 -8.47 -23.36 -3.34
C ALA A 210 -7.43 -22.32 -3.77
N GLY A 211 -7.29 -21.23 -3.02
CA GLY A 211 -6.41 -20.11 -3.38
C GLY A 211 -7.13 -18.88 -3.95
N SER A 212 -8.47 -18.85 -3.95
CA SER A 212 -9.22 -17.64 -4.31
C SER A 212 -9.06 -16.57 -3.23
N GLY A 213 -8.68 -15.35 -3.63
CA GLY A 213 -8.47 -14.24 -2.71
C GLY A 213 -9.76 -13.60 -2.17
N LEU A 214 -9.60 -12.64 -1.26
CA LEU A 214 -10.73 -11.95 -0.63
C LEU A 214 -11.56 -11.14 -1.62
N ALA A 215 -10.95 -10.54 -2.64
CA ALA A 215 -11.67 -9.76 -3.62
C ALA A 215 -12.60 -10.64 -4.47
N TYR A 216 -12.17 -11.87 -4.78
CA TYR A 216 -13.07 -12.86 -5.36
C TYR A 216 -14.25 -13.17 -4.43
N ARG A 217 -14.00 -13.35 -3.10
CA ARG A 217 -15.09 -13.62 -2.13
C ARG A 217 -16.09 -12.47 -2.04
N ILE A 218 -15.61 -11.23 -2.17
CA ILE A 218 -16.49 -10.04 -2.26
C ILE A 218 -17.39 -10.15 -3.48
N ALA A 219 -16.84 -10.41 -4.66
CA ALA A 219 -17.59 -10.52 -5.90
C ALA A 219 -18.56 -11.72 -5.87
N GLU A 220 -18.11 -12.90 -5.45
CA GLU A 220 -18.92 -14.11 -5.29
C GLU A 220 -20.11 -13.86 -4.35
N SER A 221 -19.86 -13.25 -3.19
CA SER A 221 -20.89 -12.98 -2.19
C SER A 221 -21.92 -11.97 -2.73
N GLY A 222 -21.49 -10.99 -3.51
CA GLY A 222 -22.39 -10.06 -4.20
C GLY A 222 -23.32 -10.77 -5.18
N TYR A 223 -22.79 -11.64 -6.05
CA TYR A 223 -23.60 -12.42 -7.00
C TYR A 223 -24.56 -13.41 -6.31
N ARG A 224 -24.18 -13.92 -5.15
CA ARG A 224 -25.03 -14.84 -4.34
C ARG A 224 -25.99 -14.11 -3.39
N LEU A 225 -26.00 -12.77 -3.39
CA LEU A 225 -26.76 -11.95 -2.47
C LEU A 225 -26.45 -12.23 -0.98
N ASN A 226 -25.27 -12.78 -0.69
CA ASN A 226 -24.75 -12.93 0.67
C ASN A 226 -24.00 -11.65 1.09
N ILE A 227 -24.77 -10.59 1.25
CA ILE A 227 -24.23 -9.26 1.55
C ILE A 227 -23.48 -9.22 2.90
N PRO A 228 -23.91 -9.91 3.97
CA PRO A 228 -23.14 -9.97 5.21
C PRO A 228 -21.72 -10.47 5.02
N ARG A 229 -21.51 -11.56 4.23
CA ARG A 229 -20.17 -12.08 3.90
C ARG A 229 -19.36 -11.11 3.05
N MET A 230 -20.01 -10.44 2.10
CA MET A 230 -19.36 -9.40 1.29
C MET A 230 -18.77 -8.30 2.17
N PHE A 231 -19.54 -7.81 3.16
CA PHE A 231 -19.08 -6.80 4.12
C PHE A 231 -17.97 -7.34 5.05
N ALA A 232 -18.08 -8.60 5.50
CA ALA A 232 -17.05 -9.25 6.32
C ALA A 232 -15.72 -9.37 5.56
N ALA A 233 -15.75 -9.77 4.30
CA ALA A 233 -14.57 -9.84 3.44
C ALA A 233 -13.97 -8.46 3.16
N LEU A 234 -14.81 -7.44 2.90
CA LEU A 234 -14.38 -6.06 2.72
C LEU A 234 -13.72 -5.50 3.99
N LEU A 235 -14.28 -5.80 5.17
CA LEU A 235 -13.70 -5.41 6.46
C LEU A 235 -12.29 -6.01 6.64
N LEU A 236 -12.13 -7.31 6.37
CA LEU A 236 -10.80 -7.97 6.44
C LEU A 236 -9.82 -7.36 5.47
N LEU A 237 -10.23 -7.07 4.25
CA LEU A 237 -9.38 -6.42 3.25
C LEU A 237 -8.94 -5.04 3.70
N SER A 238 -9.85 -4.26 4.28
CA SER A 238 -9.55 -2.93 4.82
C SER A 238 -8.57 -3.00 5.99
N VAL A 239 -8.77 -3.94 6.90
CA VAL A 239 -7.84 -4.19 8.03
C VAL A 239 -6.47 -4.59 7.49
N ALA A 240 -6.39 -5.48 6.51
CA ALA A 240 -5.14 -5.89 5.88
C ALA A 240 -4.39 -4.68 5.29
N GLY A 241 -5.08 -3.79 4.56
CA GLY A 241 -4.50 -2.57 4.02
C GLY A 241 -3.94 -1.63 5.12
N VAL A 242 -4.70 -1.43 6.20
CA VAL A 242 -4.25 -0.64 7.36
C VAL A 242 -3.02 -1.27 8.02
N VAL A 243 -3.00 -2.60 8.19
CA VAL A 243 -1.87 -3.32 8.78
C VAL A 243 -0.62 -3.19 7.90
N ILE A 244 -0.73 -3.38 6.58
CA ILE A 244 0.38 -3.17 5.63
C ILE A 244 0.91 -1.75 5.75
N PHE A 245 0.05 -0.73 5.72
CA PHE A 245 0.46 0.67 5.87
C PHE A 245 1.14 0.94 7.21
N ALA A 246 0.60 0.42 8.31
CA ALA A 246 1.16 0.59 9.65
C ALA A 246 2.55 -0.06 9.77
N LEU A 247 2.71 -1.29 9.27
CA LEU A 247 3.99 -2.00 9.27
C LEU A 247 5.05 -1.27 8.43
N LEU A 248 4.70 -0.81 7.23
CA LEU A 248 5.60 -0.06 6.36
C LEU A 248 5.96 1.31 6.97
N SER A 249 5.00 1.99 7.64
CA SER A 249 5.25 3.24 8.33
C SER A 249 6.16 3.04 9.53
N LEU A 250 5.95 1.98 10.31
CA LEU A 250 6.82 1.62 11.43
C LEU A 250 8.25 1.32 10.94
N PHE A 251 8.37 0.51 9.88
CA PHE A 251 9.66 0.19 9.26
C PHE A 251 10.39 1.46 8.79
N ALA A 252 9.71 2.34 8.07
CA ALA A 252 10.28 3.60 7.61
C ALA A 252 10.74 4.49 8.78
N ASN A 253 9.92 4.63 9.83
CA ASN A 253 10.25 5.41 11.01
C ASN A 253 11.46 4.84 11.77
N LEU A 254 11.54 3.50 11.91
CA LEU A 254 12.67 2.85 12.57
C LEU A 254 13.97 3.05 11.79
N LEU A 255 13.92 3.01 10.46
CA LEU A 255 15.08 3.18 9.59
C LEU A 255 15.57 4.64 9.59
N LEU A 256 14.64 5.61 9.52
CA LEU A 256 14.98 7.04 9.47
C LEU A 256 15.40 7.60 10.84
N ARG A 257 14.92 7.04 11.94
CA ARG A 257 15.10 7.58 13.29
C ARG A 257 16.57 7.77 13.69
N ARG A 258 17.49 7.05 13.05
CA ARG A 258 18.94 7.10 13.36
C ARG A 258 19.73 7.93 12.36
N TRP A 259 19.15 8.36 11.23
CA TRP A 259 19.93 8.79 10.07
C TRP A 259 19.47 10.10 9.43
N HIS A 260 18.29 10.65 9.79
CA HIS A 260 17.77 11.79 9.06
C HIS A 260 16.96 12.74 9.93
N GLU A 261 17.19 14.07 9.76
CA GLU A 261 16.44 15.15 10.44
C GLU A 261 14.93 15.13 10.14
N SER A 262 14.52 14.57 9.00
CA SER A 262 13.11 14.42 8.61
C SER A 262 12.34 13.42 9.50
N ALA A 263 13.02 12.63 10.35
CA ALA A 263 12.38 11.78 11.36
C ALA A 263 12.12 12.52 12.69
N VAL A 264 12.70 13.70 12.86
CA VAL A 264 12.45 14.56 14.02
C VAL A 264 11.12 15.26 13.73
N VAL A 265 10.06 14.86 14.43
CA VAL A 265 8.79 15.60 14.45
C VAL A 265 9.12 17.00 14.97
N ARG A 266 9.13 18.00 14.09
CA ARG A 266 9.10 19.39 14.52
C ARG A 266 7.76 19.57 15.21
N GLU A 267 7.80 19.64 16.54
CA GLU A 267 6.70 20.17 17.33
C GLU A 267 6.51 21.63 16.91
N VAL A 268 5.49 21.88 16.12
CA VAL A 268 4.96 23.22 15.81
C VAL A 268 3.77 23.44 16.71
#